data_8b8f89f9aa8dd307ff418d7086d32d8e
#
_entry.id   8b8f89f9aa8dd307ff418d7086d32d8e
#
_cell.length_a   1.000
_cell.length_b   1.000
_cell.length_c   1.000
_cell.angle_alpha   90.00
_cell.angle_beta   90.00
_cell.angle_gamma   90.00
#
_symmetry.space_group_name_H-M   'P 1'
#
loop_
_entity.id
_entity.type
_entity.pdbx_description
1 polymer ?
#
loop_
_entity_poly.entity_id
_entity_poly.type
_entity_poly.pdbx_seq_one_letter_code
_entity_poly.pdbx_strand_id
1 'polypeptide(L)'
;CPGHTADSMIGHVPGRIMTGDFLFNGEGGVGRDDLPGGRLEQHWDSLSVLNRFSGNTLVCSGHEPPGTEMMSLDWNREHNPILKMEDFEAFKRWQKASSEQLGAVSKIKIAVPANLFAEVPDVIPWMN
;
A
#
# COMPACT_ATOMS: atom_id res chain seq x y z
N CYS A 1 -2.25 11.17 2.99
CA CYS A 1 -1.28 10.37 2.22
C CYS A 1 -1.93 9.78 0.96
N PRO A 2 -2.50 10.58 0.05
CA PRO A 2 -3.11 10.05 -1.16
C PRO A 2 -2.09 9.31 -2.02
N GLY A 3 -2.56 8.32 -2.78
CA GLY A 3 -1.73 7.53 -3.66
C GLY A 3 -2.39 6.20 -4.00
N HIS A 4 -2.39 5.25 -3.09
CA HIS A 4 -3.15 4.01 -3.24
C HIS A 4 -4.63 4.31 -3.52
N THR A 5 -5.22 5.20 -2.74
CA THR A 5 -6.50 5.85 -3.03
C THR A 5 -6.39 7.35 -2.74
N ALA A 6 -7.33 8.15 -3.22
CA ALA A 6 -7.32 9.60 -3.00
C ALA A 6 -7.51 9.98 -1.52
N ASP A 7 -8.19 9.13 -0.77
CA ASP A 7 -8.51 9.31 0.66
C ASP A 7 -7.59 8.51 1.60
N SER A 8 -6.52 7.92 1.07
CA SER A 8 -5.56 7.16 1.89
C SER A 8 -4.96 8.04 2.99
N MET A 9 -4.91 7.49 4.19
CA MET A 9 -4.40 8.14 5.39
C MET A 9 -3.45 7.19 6.12
N ILE A 10 -2.57 7.77 6.93
CA ILE A 10 -1.84 7.01 7.93
C ILE A 10 -2.27 7.46 9.32
N GLY A 11 -2.47 6.50 10.21
CA GLY A 11 -2.69 6.75 11.62
C GLY A 11 -1.36 6.79 12.37
N HIS A 12 -1.32 7.54 13.47
CA HIS A 12 -0.12 7.63 14.31
C HIS A 12 -0.48 7.49 15.78
N VAL A 13 0.25 6.62 16.44
CA VAL A 13 0.29 6.51 17.91
C VAL A 13 1.77 6.49 18.35
N PRO A 14 2.09 6.74 19.62
CA PRO A 14 3.48 6.72 20.05
C PRO A 14 4.20 5.42 19.65
N GLY A 15 5.29 5.57 18.91
CA GLY A 15 6.13 4.46 18.44
C GLY A 15 5.62 3.66 17.25
N ARG A 16 4.44 3.95 16.71
CA ARG A 16 3.84 3.20 15.59
C ARG A 16 3.11 4.09 14.62
N ILE A 17 3.16 3.72 13.33
CA ILE A 17 2.32 4.28 12.28
C ILE A 17 1.51 3.16 11.64
N MET A 18 0.22 3.40 11.46
CA MET A 18 -0.68 2.50 10.74
C MET A 18 -0.78 3.02 9.31
N THR A 19 -0.19 2.29 8.38
CA THR A 19 0.00 2.74 6.99
C THR A 19 -1.04 2.19 6.01
N GLY A 20 -1.91 1.28 6.45
CA GLY A 20 -2.87 0.63 5.56
C GLY A 20 -2.16 0.04 4.34
N ASP A 21 -2.67 0.34 3.16
CA ASP A 21 -2.05 -0.08 1.90
C ASP A 21 -1.16 1.00 1.26
N PHE A 22 -0.87 2.07 2.00
CA PHE A 22 0.06 3.10 1.56
C PHE A 22 1.51 2.62 1.57
N LEU A 23 1.91 1.86 2.60
CA LEU A 23 3.27 1.35 2.76
C LEU A 23 3.24 -0.03 3.40
N PHE A 24 3.98 -0.97 2.83
CA PHE A 24 4.22 -2.30 3.37
C PHE A 24 5.64 -2.44 3.93
N ASN A 25 5.89 -3.50 4.68
CA ASN A 25 7.23 -3.79 5.19
C ASN A 25 8.09 -4.49 4.13
N GLY A 26 9.35 -4.09 4.06
CA GLY A 26 10.36 -4.73 3.22
C GLY A 26 10.02 -4.75 1.73
N GLU A 27 10.19 -5.89 1.10
CA GLU A 27 10.02 -6.07 -0.35
C GLU A 27 8.58 -5.87 -0.84
N GLY A 28 7.60 -5.84 0.05
CA GLY A 28 6.22 -5.51 -0.28
C GLY A 28 6.06 -4.11 -0.87
N GLY A 29 6.98 -3.21 -0.58
CA GLY A 29 7.01 -1.87 -1.15
C GLY A 29 5.81 -1.03 -0.71
N VAL A 30 4.98 -0.65 -1.66
CA VAL A 30 3.78 0.16 -1.44
C VAL A 30 2.57 -0.48 -2.13
N GLY A 31 1.38 -0.09 -1.70
CA GLY A 31 0.14 -0.54 -2.34
C GLY A 31 0.03 -0.06 -3.80
N ARG A 32 -0.71 -0.82 -4.59
CA ARG A 32 -1.00 -0.44 -5.99
C ARG A 32 -1.78 0.89 -6.04
N ASP A 33 -1.59 1.64 -7.11
CA ASP A 33 -2.21 2.95 -7.32
C ASP A 33 -3.17 2.98 -8.52
N ASP A 34 -3.38 1.84 -9.18
CA ASP A 34 -4.25 1.68 -10.34
C ASP A 34 -5.72 1.40 -9.97
N LEU A 35 -6.09 1.59 -8.71
CA LEU A 35 -7.47 1.55 -8.23
C LEU A 35 -8.20 2.87 -8.55
N PRO A 36 -9.55 2.87 -8.58
CA PRO A 36 -10.30 4.11 -8.72
C PRO A 36 -9.89 5.16 -7.66
N GLY A 37 -9.47 6.34 -8.13
CA GLY A 37 -8.97 7.40 -7.26
C GLY A 37 -7.50 7.28 -6.87
N GLY A 38 -6.81 6.21 -7.24
CA GLY A 38 -5.36 6.07 -7.07
C GLY A 38 -4.59 7.04 -7.98
N ARG A 39 -3.46 7.55 -7.49
CA ARG A 39 -2.62 8.52 -8.19
C ARG A 39 -1.15 8.26 -7.89
N LEU A 40 -0.42 7.89 -8.93
CA LEU A 40 1.01 7.58 -8.88
C LEU A 40 1.85 8.74 -8.34
N GLU A 41 1.63 9.93 -8.89
CA GLU A 41 2.35 11.14 -8.50
C GLU A 41 2.08 11.52 -7.04
N GLN A 42 0.82 11.44 -6.62
CA GLN A 42 0.43 11.73 -5.24
C GLN A 42 1.02 10.70 -4.26
N HIS A 43 1.12 9.43 -4.67
CA HIS A 43 1.75 8.41 -3.84
C HIS A 43 3.22 8.73 -3.60
N TRP A 44 3.95 9.07 -4.67
CA TRP A 44 5.34 9.45 -4.59
C TRP A 44 5.56 10.67 -3.67
N ASP A 45 4.78 11.72 -3.87
CA ASP A 45 4.86 12.94 -3.06
C ASP A 45 4.51 12.65 -1.59
N SER A 46 3.52 11.81 -1.34
CA SER A 46 3.07 11.45 0.01
C SER A 46 4.13 10.68 0.82
N LEU A 47 5.06 9.99 0.15
CA LEU A 47 6.14 9.27 0.86
C LEU A 47 7.00 10.19 1.74
N SER A 48 7.07 11.47 1.41
CA SER A 48 7.81 12.46 2.22
C SER A 48 7.25 12.61 3.64
N VAL A 49 6.00 12.24 3.88
CA VAL A 49 5.40 12.29 5.23
C VAL A 49 6.15 11.40 6.23
N LEU A 50 6.78 10.34 5.75
CA LEU A 50 7.55 9.42 6.60
C LEU A 50 8.73 10.10 7.28
N ASN A 51 9.23 11.21 6.72
CA ASN A 51 10.31 11.99 7.31
C ASN A 51 9.90 12.72 8.61
N ARG A 52 8.61 12.76 8.93
CA ARG A 52 8.09 13.35 10.17
C ARG A 52 8.20 12.41 11.37
N PHE A 53 8.53 11.14 11.14
CA PHE A 53 8.57 10.13 12.18
C PHE A 53 10.00 9.69 12.48
N SER A 54 10.22 9.33 13.72
CA SER A 54 11.49 8.77 14.19
C SER A 54 11.80 7.45 13.47
N GLY A 55 13.06 7.18 13.19
CA GLY A 55 13.51 5.97 12.50
C GLY A 55 13.17 4.66 13.20
N ASN A 56 12.99 4.69 14.53
CA ASN A 56 12.57 3.51 15.29
C ASN A 56 11.06 3.28 15.34
N THR A 57 10.26 4.14 14.67
CA THR A 57 8.81 3.96 14.55
C THR A 57 8.49 2.69 13.78
N LEU A 58 7.63 1.83 14.35
CA LEU A 58 7.20 0.60 13.71
C LEU A 58 6.12 0.86 12.65
N VAL A 59 6.24 0.17 11.53
CA VAL A 59 5.28 0.23 10.41
C VAL A 59 4.27 -0.90 10.54
N CYS A 60 3.00 -0.53 10.72
CA CYS A 60 1.87 -1.45 10.80
C CYS A 60 1.03 -1.28 9.52
N SER A 61 1.18 -2.19 8.57
CA SER A 61 0.48 -2.13 7.28
C SER A 61 -0.87 -2.87 7.32
N GLY A 62 -1.69 -2.67 6.29
CA GLY A 62 -3.01 -3.30 6.17
C GLY A 62 -2.96 -4.73 5.66
N HIS A 63 -1.98 -5.05 4.81
CA HIS A 63 -1.83 -6.37 4.19
C HIS A 63 -0.36 -6.80 4.21
N GLU A 64 -0.09 -7.91 4.89
CA GLU A 64 1.24 -8.52 4.90
C GLU A 64 1.08 -10.04 4.80
N PRO A 65 2.06 -10.76 4.21
CA PRO A 65 2.06 -12.21 4.29
C PRO A 65 2.00 -12.70 5.74
N PRO A 66 1.31 -13.80 6.03
CA PRO A 66 1.28 -14.36 7.39
C PRO A 66 2.69 -14.55 7.96
N GLY A 67 2.89 -14.12 9.21
CA GLY A 67 4.18 -14.20 9.89
C GLY A 67 5.13 -13.04 9.63
N THR A 68 4.75 -12.04 8.82
CA THR A 68 5.54 -10.82 8.63
C THR A 68 5.54 -9.99 9.92
N GLU A 69 6.72 -9.63 10.39
CA GLU A 69 6.87 -8.77 11.56
C GLU A 69 6.75 -7.29 11.21
N MET A 70 6.26 -6.49 12.15
CA MET A 70 6.31 -5.03 12.04
C MET A 70 7.75 -4.56 12.21
N MET A 71 8.29 -3.91 11.18
CA MET A 71 9.67 -3.43 11.16
C MET A 71 9.70 -1.91 11.32
N SER A 72 10.85 -1.40 11.78
CA SER A 72 11.06 0.04 11.93
C SER A 72 11.15 0.77 10.58
N LEU A 73 10.97 2.08 10.59
CA LEU A 73 11.22 2.91 9.41
C LEU A 73 12.67 2.83 8.93
N ASP A 74 13.64 2.81 9.84
CA ASP A 74 15.05 2.68 9.47
C ASP A 74 15.33 1.34 8.79
N TRP A 75 14.79 0.25 9.31
CA TRP A 75 14.89 -1.05 8.64
C TRP A 75 14.25 -1.00 7.24
N ASN A 76 13.07 -0.40 7.12
CA ASN A 76 12.37 -0.27 5.84
C ASN A 76 13.14 0.60 4.83
N ARG A 77 13.84 1.64 5.28
CA ARG A 77 14.70 2.44 4.40
C ARG A 77 15.83 1.63 3.78
N GLU A 78 16.26 0.57 4.44
CA GLU A 78 17.30 -0.35 3.92
C GLU A 78 16.73 -1.51 3.11
N HIS A 79 15.50 -1.94 3.37
CA HIS A 79 14.94 -3.18 2.81
C HIS A 79 13.74 -2.97 1.88
N ASN A 80 13.03 -1.85 1.98
CA ASN A 80 11.91 -1.55 1.10
C ASN A 80 12.43 -0.87 -0.17
N PRO A 81 12.24 -1.47 -1.36
CA PRO A 81 12.78 -0.94 -2.61
C PRO A 81 12.28 0.46 -2.93
N ILE A 82 11.07 0.81 -2.51
CA ILE A 82 10.48 2.13 -2.76
C ILE A 82 11.19 3.22 -1.96
N LEU A 83 11.50 2.96 -0.70
CA LEU A 83 12.16 3.94 0.17
C LEU A 83 13.64 4.15 -0.18
N LYS A 84 14.21 3.29 -1.01
CA LYS A 84 15.57 3.40 -1.55
C LYS A 84 15.63 4.15 -2.88
N MET A 85 14.49 4.40 -3.52
CA MET A 85 14.43 5.07 -4.82
C MET A 85 14.66 6.57 -4.66
N GLU A 86 15.45 7.12 -5.58
CA GLU A 86 15.83 8.53 -5.60
C GLU A 86 15.03 9.37 -6.60
N ASP A 87 14.37 8.71 -7.56
CA ASP A 87 13.63 9.41 -8.60
C ASP A 87 12.26 8.79 -8.90
N PHE A 88 11.34 9.63 -9.36
CA PHE A 88 9.98 9.28 -9.69
C PHE A 88 9.88 8.25 -10.82
N GLU A 89 10.77 8.30 -11.80
CA GLU A 89 10.73 7.36 -12.92
C GLU A 89 11.03 5.91 -12.49
N ALA A 90 11.94 5.72 -11.54
CA ALA A 90 12.18 4.41 -10.93
C ALA A 90 10.92 3.90 -10.19
N PHE A 91 10.29 4.75 -9.41
CA PHE A 91 9.03 4.45 -8.72
C PHE A 91 7.91 4.05 -9.70
N LYS A 92 7.75 4.80 -10.76
CA LYS A 92 6.77 4.54 -11.82
C LYS A 92 6.98 3.18 -12.48
N ARG A 93 8.22 2.84 -12.81
CA ARG A 93 8.54 1.51 -13.37
C ARG A 93 8.23 0.38 -12.41
N TRP A 94 8.56 0.55 -11.13
CA TRP A 94 8.27 -0.45 -10.10
C TRP A 94 6.76 -0.67 -9.93
N GLN A 95 5.99 0.41 -9.83
CA GLN A 95 4.53 0.34 -9.69
C GLN A 95 3.88 -0.33 -10.90
N LYS A 96 4.33 -0.02 -12.09
CA LYS A 96 3.84 -0.67 -13.31
C LYS A 96 4.09 -2.18 -13.29
N ALA A 97 5.32 -2.60 -12.99
CA ALA A 97 5.68 -4.02 -12.92
C ALA A 97 4.90 -4.74 -11.81
N SER A 98 4.72 -4.10 -10.65
CA SER A 98 3.95 -4.65 -9.53
C SER A 98 2.47 -4.83 -9.91
N SER A 99 1.85 -3.84 -10.55
CA SER A 99 0.45 -3.92 -10.99
C SER A 99 0.24 -4.99 -12.05
N GLU A 100 1.16 -5.15 -12.98
CA GLU A 100 1.13 -6.23 -13.98
C GLU A 100 1.22 -7.62 -13.33
N GLN A 101 2.06 -7.76 -12.31
CA GLN A 101 2.23 -9.00 -11.56
C GLN A 101 0.99 -9.36 -10.73
N LEU A 102 0.34 -8.37 -10.11
CA LEU A 102 -0.89 -8.55 -9.35
C LEU A 102 -2.11 -8.83 -10.23
N GLY A 103 -2.05 -8.46 -11.50
CA GLY A 103 -3.13 -8.66 -12.46
C GLY A 103 -4.32 -7.71 -12.29
N ALA A 104 -5.38 -7.98 -13.04
CA ALA A 104 -6.57 -7.13 -13.08
C ALA A 104 -7.27 -7.04 -11.72
N VAL A 105 -7.88 -5.88 -11.44
CA VAL A 105 -8.65 -5.59 -10.22
C VAL A 105 -10.07 -6.19 -10.31
N SER A 106 -10.17 -7.47 -10.67
CA SER A 106 -11.48 -8.11 -10.92
C SER A 106 -12.30 -8.31 -9.66
N LYS A 107 -11.64 -8.59 -8.54
CA LYS A 107 -12.32 -8.86 -7.25
C LYS A 107 -13.02 -7.63 -6.69
N ILE A 108 -12.53 -6.44 -6.97
CA ILE A 108 -13.07 -5.19 -6.41
C ILE A 108 -14.48 -4.92 -6.93
N LYS A 109 -14.80 -5.37 -8.14
CA LYS A 109 -16.15 -5.23 -8.73
C LYS A 109 -17.21 -5.98 -7.93
N ILE A 110 -16.82 -7.00 -7.18
CA ILE A 110 -17.70 -7.78 -6.31
C ILE A 110 -17.55 -7.31 -4.86
N ALA A 111 -16.31 -7.07 -4.43
CA ALA A 111 -16.04 -6.68 -3.05
C ALA A 111 -16.65 -5.33 -2.65
N VAL A 112 -16.62 -4.34 -3.54
CA VAL A 112 -17.18 -3.01 -3.22
C VAL A 112 -18.70 -3.04 -3.05
N PRO A 113 -19.51 -3.59 -3.99
CA PRO A 113 -20.95 -3.73 -3.77
C PRO A 113 -21.30 -4.59 -2.54
N ALA A 114 -20.55 -5.67 -2.29
CA ALA A 114 -20.76 -6.51 -1.13
C ALA A 114 -20.55 -5.74 0.19
N ASN A 115 -19.49 -4.95 0.27
CA ASN A 115 -19.15 -4.17 1.47
C ASN A 115 -20.10 -2.97 1.70
N LEU A 116 -20.49 -2.28 0.62
CA LEU A 116 -21.30 -1.08 0.74
C LEU A 116 -22.82 -1.36 0.82
N PHE A 117 -23.28 -2.40 0.13
CA PHE A 117 -24.71 -2.63 -0.09
C PHE A 117 -25.17 -4.06 0.27
N ALA A 118 -24.28 -4.89 0.80
CA ALA A 118 -24.52 -6.31 1.08
C ALA A 118 -24.93 -7.11 -0.19
N GLU A 119 -24.51 -6.65 -1.36
CA GLU A 119 -24.77 -7.31 -2.65
C GLU A 119 -23.72 -8.39 -2.91
N VAL A 120 -23.99 -9.60 -2.46
CA VAL A 120 -23.11 -10.76 -2.66
C VAL A 120 -23.69 -11.65 -3.77
N PRO A 121 -22.93 -11.96 -4.83
CA PRO A 121 -23.41 -12.88 -5.86
C PRO A 121 -23.53 -14.31 -5.31
N ASP A 122 -24.47 -15.10 -5.86
CA ASP A 122 -24.66 -16.50 -5.47
C ASP A 122 -23.41 -17.36 -5.72
N VAL A 123 -22.63 -17.01 -6.72
CA VAL A 123 -21.36 -17.66 -7.04
C VAL A 123 -20.23 -16.62 -7.00
N ILE A 124 -19.23 -16.88 -6.16
CA ILE A 124 -18.03 -16.06 -6.08
C ILE A 124 -16.91 -16.76 -6.87
N PRO A 125 -16.46 -16.19 -8.02
CA PRO A 125 -15.61 -16.91 -8.98
C PRO A 125 -14.29 -17.43 -8.43
N TRP A 126 -13.73 -16.77 -7.41
CA TRP A 126 -12.43 -17.15 -6.83
C TRP A 126 -12.51 -18.04 -5.58
N MET A 127 -13.71 -18.46 -5.19
CA MET A 127 -13.93 -19.33 -4.03
C MET A 127 -14.22 -20.78 -4.39
N ASN A 128 -14.10 -21.14 -5.64
CA ASN A 128 -14.29 -22.50 -6.12
C ASN A 128 -12.96 -23.23 -6.28
#